data_a9bb07c3fe9b0c5dc0567b8e329b8afe
#
_entry.id   a9bb07c3fe9b0c5dc0567b8e329b8afe
#
_cell.length_a   1.000
_cell.length_b   1.000
_cell.length_c   1.000
_cell.angle_alpha   90.00
_cell.angle_beta   90.00
_cell.angle_gamma   90.00
#
_symmetry.space_group_name_H-M   'P 1'
#
loop_
_entity.id
_entity.type
_entity.pdbx_description
1 polymer ?
#
loop_
_entity_poly.entity_id
_entity_poly.type
_entity_poly.pdbx_seq_one_letter_code
_entity_poly.pdbx_strand_id
1 'polypeptide(L)'
;MTDPRDPSGAEPRSGASAAPGGDRGPPDPASSIPRRGIRSAVGRPFGLLARIPHPPLRSRRGWFIIVVLIAGLASALTIAGAAAVSWTETADFCGRCHTMDPELKAYAQSPHRDVPCAECHVEPGIGGWIKSKVNGTRQILLLLAGAYPTPIPAPDHADLPPTNKTCLRCHDVKALTENGGPVRLVIQERYKSDEANSKDSIALVLRPSGFGSANPTRGVHWHIVQDVEYLTPDLRARTIDYVAMDAPGGPKEYIASSQITDPSDVQPDIDRLKAEQRQRRMDCIDCHNRVGHGVLSPEAAIDDALAAGQIDPELPYVKREASVRLSADHASLDEADRTIEGLRTFYRSRYPLVANTKARQINATIDSLKGIYRLVATPEMRVTGTTYPSNLGHQASPGCFRCHDGAHYRVRDGAKTAETIPSACATCHTFPQIGSSTSGVLIGGRPTTHDNRLWVFDHKLTAGSLDPSGTSCGSCHTRPYCENCHNTEAVHVPHDDMVYNHGAVLRNVGAQACAYCHQQPYCAQCHANPVLPDPFAPSGAPASSPDETSGPTSSPGPGP
;
A
#
# COMPACT_ATOMS: atom_id res chain seq x y z
N MET A 1 -52.14 -8.98 -3.10
CA MET A 1 -52.80 -10.19 -2.63
C MET A 1 -52.00 -10.71 -1.44
N THR A 2 -52.59 -10.44 -0.27
CA THR A 2 -52.59 -11.14 1.01
C THR A 2 -51.24 -11.33 1.74
N ASP A 3 -51.00 -10.41 2.66
CA ASP A 3 -50.58 -10.55 4.05
C ASP A 3 -51.52 -11.55 4.82
N PRO A 4 -51.33 -11.97 6.05
CA PRO A 4 -50.37 -11.72 7.14
C PRO A 4 -50.09 -12.95 8.06
N ARG A 5 -49.20 -12.84 9.07
CA ARG A 5 -49.50 -13.13 10.48
C ARG A 5 -48.31 -13.07 11.41
N ASP A 6 -48.34 -12.03 12.20
CA ASP A 6 -47.86 -11.99 13.58
C ASP A 6 -48.87 -12.70 14.51
N PRO A 7 -48.50 -13.26 15.65
CA PRO A 7 -48.65 -12.51 16.86
C PRO A 7 -47.68 -12.80 18.03
N SER A 8 -47.38 -11.72 18.76
CA SER A 8 -47.50 -11.51 20.22
C SER A 8 -46.83 -12.53 21.16
N GLY A 9 -46.05 -12.16 22.16
CA GLY A 9 -46.18 -11.12 23.14
C GLY A 9 -45.96 -11.74 24.51
N ALA A 10 -45.13 -11.19 25.35
CA ALA A 10 -45.34 -11.17 26.77
C ALA A 10 -44.24 -10.40 27.48
N GLU A 11 -44.63 -9.31 28.02
CA GLU A 11 -43.98 -8.46 28.98
C GLU A 11 -44.18 -8.97 30.44
N PRO A 12 -43.77 -8.22 31.43
CA PRO A 12 -42.77 -8.53 32.46
C PRO A 12 -43.38 -8.67 33.85
N ARG A 13 -42.61 -9.06 34.81
CA ARG A 13 -42.96 -8.79 36.23
C ARG A 13 -41.80 -8.27 37.05
N SER A 14 -42.01 -7.07 37.42
CA SER A 14 -41.46 -6.30 38.56
C SER A 14 -41.61 -7.02 39.92
N GLY A 15 -40.67 -6.74 40.80
CA GLY A 15 -40.80 -7.04 42.23
C GLY A 15 -39.74 -6.31 43.03
N ALA A 16 -40.14 -5.21 43.59
CA ALA A 16 -39.37 -4.30 44.42
C ALA A 16 -39.18 -4.82 45.89
N SER A 17 -38.26 -4.20 46.57
CA SER A 17 -38.34 -3.73 47.92
C SER A 17 -37.17 -4.12 48.84
N ALA A 18 -36.42 -3.18 49.21
CA ALA A 18 -36.25 -2.40 50.44
C ALA A 18 -34.99 -2.75 51.27
N ALA A 19 -34.20 -1.73 51.46
CA ALA A 19 -33.18 -1.58 52.50
C ALA A 19 -33.89 -1.36 53.88
N PRO A 20 -33.22 -1.39 55.03
CA PRO A 20 -32.24 -0.37 55.38
C PRO A 20 -31.08 -0.75 56.35
N GLY A 21 -30.05 0.04 56.34
CA GLY A 21 -29.42 0.73 57.47
C GLY A 21 -28.61 -0.05 58.53
N GLY A 22 -27.38 0.41 58.77
CA GLY A 22 -26.62 0.04 59.95
C GLY A 22 -25.14 0.43 59.92
N ASP A 23 -24.92 1.67 60.18
CA ASP A 23 -23.65 2.32 60.50
C ASP A 23 -22.97 1.67 61.76
N ARG A 24 -21.65 1.41 61.69
CA ARG A 24 -20.74 1.44 62.88
C ARG A 24 -19.27 1.37 62.40
N GLY A 25 -18.55 2.40 62.79
CA GLY A 25 -17.13 2.58 62.61
C GLY A 25 -16.22 1.67 63.46
N PRO A 26 -14.90 1.88 63.38
CA PRO A 26 -13.87 0.90 63.69
C PRO A 26 -13.46 0.83 65.18
N PRO A 27 -12.81 -0.26 65.54
CA PRO A 27 -11.68 -0.13 66.45
C PRO A 27 -10.46 -0.96 66.09
N ASP A 28 -9.32 -0.35 66.20
CA ASP A 28 -7.98 -0.86 66.42
C ASP A 28 -7.78 -1.40 67.83
N PRO A 29 -6.57 -1.88 68.21
CA PRO A 29 -5.87 -3.09 67.78
C PRO A 29 -5.50 -4.03 68.98
N ALA A 30 -4.78 -5.09 68.60
CA ALA A 30 -3.95 -5.92 69.49
C ALA A 30 -4.61 -6.91 70.44
N SER A 31 -4.50 -8.18 70.09
CA SER A 31 -4.05 -9.21 71.06
C SER A 31 -3.74 -10.56 70.36
N SER A 32 -2.49 -11.01 70.56
CA SER A 32 -2.03 -12.40 70.72
C SER A 32 -2.42 -13.44 69.68
N ILE A 33 -1.48 -13.70 68.80
CA ILE A 33 -1.40 -14.91 67.92
C ILE A 33 -0.90 -16.08 68.78
N PRO A 34 -1.63 -17.18 68.96
CA PRO A 34 -1.01 -18.43 69.40
C PRO A 34 -0.25 -19.08 68.24
N ARG A 35 1.05 -19.20 68.36
CA ARG A 35 1.91 -20.02 67.49
C ARG A 35 1.44 -21.47 67.54
N ARG A 36 0.56 -21.87 66.63
CA ARG A 36 0.40 -23.26 66.23
C ARG A 36 1.39 -23.59 65.17
N GLY A 37 2.31 -24.50 65.49
CA GLY A 37 3.35 -25.00 64.60
C GLY A 37 2.78 -25.48 63.27
N ILE A 38 3.29 -24.90 62.19
CA ILE A 38 3.13 -25.45 60.85
C ILE A 38 3.99 -26.71 60.80
N ARG A 39 3.38 -27.83 61.15
CA ARG A 39 3.91 -29.13 60.78
C ARG A 39 3.80 -29.24 59.27
N SER A 40 4.96 -29.32 58.64
CA SER A 40 5.21 -29.61 57.26
C SER A 40 4.23 -30.64 56.70
N ALA A 41 3.22 -30.16 55.97
CA ALA A 41 2.43 -30.98 55.03
C ALA A 41 3.10 -31.03 53.63
N VAL A 42 4.42 -31.24 53.61
CA VAL A 42 5.11 -31.75 52.43
C VAL A 42 5.04 -33.28 52.50
N GLY A 43 3.86 -33.76 52.27
CA GLY A 43 3.53 -35.18 52.35
C GLY A 43 2.78 -35.63 51.13
N ARG A 44 3.54 -36.05 50.11
CA ARG A 44 3.15 -37.10 49.14
C ARG A 44 2.10 -36.82 48.10
N PRO A 45 2.45 -36.19 46.95
CA PRO A 45 1.74 -36.47 45.72
C PRO A 45 2.14 -37.82 45.07
N PHE A 46 3.21 -38.47 45.56
CA PHE A 46 3.68 -39.75 45.02
C PHE A 46 2.94 -41.00 45.53
N GLY A 47 2.03 -40.85 46.49
CA GLY A 47 1.29 -42.00 47.02
C GLY A 47 0.17 -42.56 46.12
N LEU A 48 -0.29 -41.79 45.12
CA LEU A 48 -1.32 -42.25 44.19
C LEU A 48 -0.72 -43.10 43.04
N LEU A 49 0.53 -42.87 42.67
CA LEU A 49 1.24 -43.66 41.66
C LEU A 49 1.64 -45.07 42.13
N ALA A 50 1.74 -45.26 43.46
CA ALA A 50 2.07 -46.58 44.05
C ALA A 50 0.90 -47.58 44.08
N ARG A 51 -0.33 -47.19 43.66
CA ARG A 51 -1.49 -48.10 43.56
C ARG A 51 -1.82 -48.52 42.12
N ILE A 52 -1.00 -48.14 41.14
CA ILE A 52 -1.16 -48.66 39.76
C ILE A 52 -0.65 -50.12 39.79
N PRO A 53 -1.50 -51.13 39.52
CA PRO A 53 -1.05 -52.51 39.46
C PRO A 53 -0.02 -52.64 38.35
N HIS A 54 1.23 -52.86 38.73
CA HIS A 54 2.30 -53.09 37.73
C HIS A 54 2.00 -54.37 36.98
N PRO A 55 1.86 -54.34 35.65
CA PRO A 55 1.65 -55.54 34.89
C PRO A 55 2.86 -56.48 35.08
N PRO A 56 2.66 -57.77 35.26
CA PRO A 56 3.74 -58.68 35.49
C PRO A 56 4.60 -58.77 34.23
N LEU A 57 5.80 -58.16 34.28
CA LEU A 57 6.73 -58.02 33.15
C LEU A 57 7.18 -59.36 32.52
N ARG A 58 6.94 -60.49 33.24
CA ARG A 58 7.27 -61.84 32.79
C ARG A 58 6.14 -62.61 32.13
N SER A 59 4.94 -62.00 31.96
CA SER A 59 3.80 -62.66 31.33
C SER A 59 3.50 -62.09 29.94
N ARG A 60 3.04 -62.92 28.99
CA ARG A 60 2.58 -62.42 27.66
C ARG A 60 1.47 -61.38 27.77
N ARG A 61 0.60 -61.46 28.79
CA ARG A 61 -0.46 -60.51 29.09
C ARG A 61 0.13 -59.17 29.57
N GLY A 62 1.16 -59.18 30.42
CA GLY A 62 1.84 -57.94 30.87
C GLY A 62 2.52 -57.20 29.74
N TRP A 63 3.19 -57.88 28.85
CA TRP A 63 3.78 -57.33 27.64
C TRP A 63 2.72 -56.73 26.70
N PHE A 64 1.59 -57.40 26.50
CA PHE A 64 0.49 -56.91 25.69
C PHE A 64 -0.06 -55.60 26.26
N ILE A 65 -0.29 -55.52 27.59
CA ILE A 65 -0.76 -54.30 28.26
C ILE A 65 0.25 -53.14 28.08
N ILE A 66 1.55 -53.40 28.24
CA ILE A 66 2.59 -52.38 28.05
C ILE A 66 2.61 -51.88 26.61
N VAL A 67 2.54 -52.76 25.62
CA VAL A 67 2.50 -52.39 24.20
C VAL A 67 1.26 -51.55 23.90
N VAL A 68 0.07 -51.89 24.43
CA VAL A 68 -1.14 -51.13 24.27
C VAL A 68 -1.04 -49.73 24.93
N LEU A 69 -0.43 -49.66 26.12
CA LEU A 69 -0.24 -48.37 26.79
C LEU A 69 0.75 -47.48 26.04
N ILE A 70 1.86 -48.04 25.55
CA ILE A 70 2.86 -47.32 24.75
C ILE A 70 2.22 -46.88 23.43
N ALA A 71 1.47 -47.72 22.74
CA ALA A 71 0.78 -47.39 21.51
C ALA A 71 -0.29 -46.30 21.74
N GLY A 72 -1.05 -46.40 22.85
CA GLY A 72 -2.03 -45.40 23.25
C GLY A 72 -1.37 -44.05 23.56
N LEU A 73 -0.27 -44.04 24.30
CA LEU A 73 0.49 -42.84 24.60
C LEU A 73 1.10 -42.24 23.33
N ALA A 74 1.70 -43.06 22.47
CA ALA A 74 2.24 -42.59 21.19
C ALA A 74 1.15 -42.01 20.30
N SER A 75 -0.02 -42.64 20.21
CA SER A 75 -1.16 -42.12 19.47
C SER A 75 -1.67 -40.79 20.05
N ALA A 76 -1.79 -40.70 21.38
CA ALA A 76 -2.20 -39.45 22.05
C ALA A 76 -1.20 -38.33 21.78
N LEU A 77 0.10 -38.58 21.87
CA LEU A 77 1.15 -37.61 21.57
C LEU A 77 1.14 -37.20 20.09
N THR A 78 0.90 -38.14 19.19
CA THR A 78 0.78 -37.83 17.76
C THR A 78 -0.44 -36.95 17.48
N ILE A 79 -1.59 -37.27 18.06
CA ILE A 79 -2.82 -36.47 17.91
C ILE A 79 -2.63 -35.06 18.50
N ALA A 80 -2.09 -34.98 19.72
CA ALA A 80 -1.81 -33.71 20.37
C ALA A 80 -0.78 -32.88 19.58
N GLY A 81 0.25 -33.51 19.06
CA GLY A 81 1.25 -32.91 18.20
C GLY A 81 0.63 -32.37 16.90
N ALA A 82 -0.19 -33.19 16.23
CA ALA A 82 -0.89 -32.78 15.03
C ALA A 82 -1.84 -31.59 15.28
N ALA A 83 -2.60 -31.63 16.38
CA ALA A 83 -3.48 -30.55 16.78
C ALA A 83 -2.70 -29.25 17.09
N ALA A 84 -1.57 -29.35 17.80
CA ALA A 84 -0.71 -28.20 18.09
C ALA A 84 -0.13 -27.61 16.81
N VAL A 85 0.32 -28.45 15.88
CA VAL A 85 0.83 -28.00 14.58
C VAL A 85 -0.27 -27.31 13.77
N SER A 86 -1.45 -27.91 13.66
CA SER A 86 -2.59 -27.32 12.96
C SER A 86 -2.97 -25.95 13.56
N TRP A 87 -2.96 -25.83 14.88
CA TRP A 87 -3.23 -24.56 15.54
C TRP A 87 -2.18 -23.49 15.20
N THR A 88 -0.89 -23.86 15.07
CA THR A 88 0.17 -22.89 14.68
C THR A 88 0.06 -22.36 13.24
N GLU A 89 -0.87 -22.86 12.45
CA GLU A 89 -1.13 -22.43 11.06
C GLU A 89 -2.34 -21.49 10.94
N THR A 90 -3.03 -21.24 12.06
CA THR A 90 -4.22 -20.39 12.12
C THR A 90 -3.86 -18.91 12.33
N ALA A 91 -4.79 -18.02 11.94
CA ALA A 91 -4.69 -16.59 12.22
C ALA A 91 -4.67 -16.29 13.73
N ASP A 92 -5.38 -17.09 14.53
CA ASP A 92 -5.42 -16.94 15.99
C ASP A 92 -4.04 -17.16 16.65
N PHE A 93 -3.25 -18.09 16.12
CA PHE A 93 -1.88 -18.27 16.59
C PHE A 93 -1.00 -17.09 16.18
N CYS A 94 -1.01 -16.70 14.91
CA CYS A 94 -0.22 -15.57 14.41
C CYS A 94 -0.55 -14.27 15.16
N GLY A 95 -1.82 -14.08 15.50
CA GLY A 95 -2.32 -12.95 16.26
C GLY A 95 -1.93 -12.87 17.74
N ARG A 96 -1.21 -13.86 18.25
CA ARG A 96 -0.64 -13.79 19.60
C ARG A 96 0.54 -12.82 19.73
N CYS A 97 1.10 -12.41 18.60
CA CYS A 97 2.24 -11.51 18.55
C CYS A 97 1.78 -10.12 18.07
N HIS A 98 2.02 -9.10 18.90
CA HIS A 98 1.67 -7.70 18.57
C HIS A 98 2.33 -7.21 17.27
N THR A 99 3.44 -7.82 16.86
CA THR A 99 4.10 -7.51 15.59
C THR A 99 3.27 -7.89 14.36
N MET A 100 2.25 -8.74 14.55
CA MET A 100 1.32 -9.15 13.49
C MET A 100 0.03 -8.31 13.45
N ASP A 101 -0.15 -7.38 14.39
CA ASP A 101 -1.35 -6.55 14.46
C ASP A 101 -1.69 -5.83 13.16
N PRO A 102 -0.73 -5.18 12.45
CA PRO A 102 -1.05 -4.51 11.18
C PRO A 102 -1.59 -5.48 10.13
N GLU A 103 -0.95 -6.66 10.02
CA GLU A 103 -1.30 -7.67 9.02
C GLU A 103 -2.66 -8.31 9.33
N LEU A 104 -2.95 -8.57 10.61
CA LEU A 104 -4.23 -9.15 11.02
C LEU A 104 -5.41 -8.19 10.85
N LYS A 105 -5.23 -6.92 11.19
CA LYS A 105 -6.25 -5.89 10.95
C LYS A 105 -6.61 -5.80 9.47
N ALA A 106 -5.59 -5.79 8.61
CA ALA A 106 -5.77 -5.77 7.16
C ALA A 106 -6.36 -7.08 6.63
N TYR A 107 -5.90 -8.24 7.13
CA TYR A 107 -6.43 -9.56 6.78
C TYR A 107 -7.92 -9.70 7.09
N ALA A 108 -8.35 -9.24 8.25
CA ALA A 108 -9.77 -9.30 8.64
C ALA A 108 -10.72 -8.53 7.70
N GLN A 109 -10.19 -7.57 6.94
CA GLN A 109 -10.93 -6.78 5.96
C GLN A 109 -10.74 -7.30 4.53
N SER A 110 -9.83 -8.26 4.32
CA SER A 110 -9.51 -8.76 2.98
C SER A 110 -10.57 -9.74 2.47
N PRO A 111 -10.69 -9.90 1.15
CA PRO A 111 -11.49 -10.98 0.56
C PRO A 111 -11.00 -12.39 0.94
N HIS A 112 -9.77 -12.52 1.45
CA HIS A 112 -9.15 -13.76 1.86
C HIS A 112 -9.19 -14.00 3.38
N ARG A 113 -10.00 -13.25 4.13
CA ARG A 113 -10.10 -13.35 5.61
C ARG A 113 -10.44 -14.76 6.14
N ASP A 114 -11.01 -15.61 5.29
CA ASP A 114 -11.38 -16.99 5.64
C ASP A 114 -10.34 -18.01 5.12
N VAL A 115 -9.25 -17.55 4.46
CA VAL A 115 -8.17 -18.40 3.95
C VAL A 115 -7.08 -18.49 5.00
N PRO A 116 -6.73 -19.68 5.52
CA PRO A 116 -5.66 -19.80 6.51
C PRO A 116 -4.34 -19.19 6.04
N CYS A 117 -3.61 -18.55 6.95
CA CYS A 117 -2.33 -17.89 6.64
C CYS A 117 -1.32 -18.85 5.98
N ALA A 118 -1.32 -20.12 6.42
CA ALA A 118 -0.43 -21.16 5.89
C ALA A 118 -0.67 -21.45 4.41
N GLU A 119 -1.88 -21.28 3.87
CA GLU A 119 -2.18 -21.52 2.46
C GLU A 119 -1.38 -20.63 1.50
N CYS A 120 -1.01 -19.43 1.96
CA CYS A 120 -0.20 -18.48 1.20
C CYS A 120 1.26 -18.44 1.66
N HIS A 121 1.53 -18.65 2.96
CA HIS A 121 2.85 -18.44 3.56
C HIS A 121 3.67 -19.73 3.76
N VAL A 122 3.08 -20.91 3.59
CA VAL A 122 3.76 -22.19 3.74
C VAL A 122 3.71 -22.95 2.42
N GLU A 123 4.89 -23.21 1.85
CA GLU A 123 4.96 -24.03 0.64
C GLU A 123 4.42 -25.44 0.94
N PRO A 124 3.53 -25.99 0.10
CA PRO A 124 3.01 -27.33 0.26
C PRO A 124 4.12 -28.40 0.28
N GLY A 125 3.97 -29.38 1.18
CA GLY A 125 4.89 -30.50 1.32
C GLY A 125 5.81 -30.38 2.53
N ILE A 126 6.47 -31.51 2.88
CA ILE A 126 7.27 -31.63 4.09
C ILE A 126 8.42 -30.63 4.14
N GLY A 127 9.08 -30.37 3.01
CA GLY A 127 10.19 -29.41 2.94
C GLY A 127 9.78 -27.99 3.25
N GLY A 128 8.68 -27.52 2.63
CA GLY A 128 8.11 -26.19 2.89
C GLY A 128 7.62 -26.04 4.33
N TRP A 129 6.99 -27.09 4.84
CA TRP A 129 6.54 -27.13 6.22
C TRP A 129 7.72 -27.02 7.22
N ILE A 130 8.80 -27.80 7.06
CA ILE A 130 9.99 -27.70 7.90
C ILE A 130 10.60 -26.31 7.82
N LYS A 131 10.77 -25.76 6.60
CA LYS A 131 11.31 -24.41 6.38
C LYS A 131 10.48 -23.37 7.14
N SER A 132 9.15 -23.47 7.10
CA SER A 132 8.26 -22.54 7.81
C SER A 132 8.39 -22.61 9.33
N LYS A 133 8.51 -23.82 9.91
CA LYS A 133 8.65 -23.99 11.37
C LYS A 133 10.01 -23.50 11.86
N VAL A 134 11.09 -23.75 11.12
CA VAL A 134 12.42 -23.20 11.43
C VAL A 134 12.40 -21.67 11.38
N ASN A 135 11.82 -21.10 10.34
CA ASN A 135 11.72 -19.64 10.20
C ASN A 135 10.82 -19.01 11.29
N GLY A 136 9.69 -19.64 11.59
CA GLY A 136 8.81 -19.20 12.69
C GLY A 136 9.51 -19.23 14.05
N THR A 137 10.27 -20.28 14.34
CA THR A 137 11.09 -20.38 15.57
C THR A 137 12.11 -19.23 15.64
N ARG A 138 12.80 -18.95 14.54
CA ARG A 138 13.73 -17.82 14.46
C ARG A 138 13.02 -16.48 14.73
N GLN A 139 11.83 -16.28 14.18
CA GLN A 139 11.04 -15.07 14.41
C GLN A 139 10.65 -14.91 15.89
N ILE A 140 10.23 -15.98 16.55
CA ILE A 140 9.93 -15.97 17.99
C ILE A 140 11.17 -15.58 18.81
N LEU A 141 12.35 -16.14 18.49
CA LEU A 141 13.59 -15.79 19.17
C LEU A 141 13.97 -14.31 18.98
N LEU A 142 13.81 -13.77 17.76
CA LEU A 142 14.04 -12.35 17.48
C LEU A 142 13.05 -11.47 18.25
N LEU A 143 11.78 -11.87 18.36
CA LEU A 143 10.78 -11.16 19.13
C LEU A 143 11.15 -11.13 20.62
N LEU A 144 11.51 -12.26 21.20
CA LEU A 144 11.91 -12.37 22.61
C LEU A 144 13.18 -11.56 22.91
N ALA A 145 14.09 -11.46 21.94
CA ALA A 145 15.31 -10.65 22.04
C ALA A 145 15.07 -9.15 21.75
N GLY A 146 13.88 -8.73 21.33
CA GLY A 146 13.63 -7.36 20.89
C GLY A 146 14.42 -6.97 19.64
N ALA A 147 14.90 -7.93 18.86
CA ALA A 147 15.82 -7.74 17.73
C ALA A 147 15.09 -7.81 16.37
N TYR A 148 13.92 -7.20 16.28
CA TYR A 148 13.16 -7.09 15.04
C TYR A 148 13.08 -5.63 14.58
N PRO A 149 13.14 -5.35 13.27
CA PRO A 149 13.02 -3.98 12.76
C PRO A 149 11.58 -3.50 12.81
N THR A 150 11.38 -2.19 12.95
CA THR A 150 10.08 -1.53 12.84
C THR A 150 10.15 -0.40 11.80
N PRO A 151 9.35 -0.43 10.73
CA PRO A 151 8.41 -1.51 10.36
C PRO A 151 9.14 -2.79 9.96
N ILE A 152 8.44 -3.94 10.05
CA ILE A 152 8.97 -5.20 9.54
C ILE A 152 9.10 -5.09 8.02
N PRO A 153 10.28 -5.36 7.43
CA PRO A 153 10.44 -5.26 5.99
C PRO A 153 9.55 -6.30 5.28
N ALA A 154 9.02 -5.93 4.12
CA ALA A 154 8.35 -6.89 3.26
C ALA A 154 9.33 -8.03 2.92
N PRO A 155 8.87 -9.29 2.86
CA PRO A 155 9.71 -10.41 2.48
C PRO A 155 10.26 -10.23 1.05
N ASP A 156 11.42 -10.84 0.79
CA ASP A 156 11.88 -10.98 -0.58
C ASP A 156 10.88 -11.86 -1.35
N HIS A 157 10.62 -11.51 -2.59
CA HIS A 157 9.80 -12.31 -3.50
C HIS A 157 10.29 -13.77 -3.59
N ALA A 158 11.60 -13.97 -3.61
CA ALA A 158 12.22 -15.31 -3.65
C ALA A 158 11.99 -16.15 -2.37
N ASP A 159 11.64 -15.51 -1.26
CA ASP A 159 11.38 -16.21 0.00
C ASP A 159 9.90 -16.63 0.14
N LEU A 160 9.04 -16.12 -0.71
CA LEU A 160 7.62 -16.48 -0.74
C LEU A 160 7.44 -17.83 -1.49
N PRO A 161 6.43 -18.62 -1.10
CA PRO A 161 6.07 -19.81 -1.85
C PRO A 161 5.66 -19.45 -3.29
N PRO A 162 6.05 -20.26 -4.28
CA PRO A 162 5.68 -20.02 -5.68
C PRO A 162 4.16 -19.93 -5.88
N THR A 163 3.70 -18.96 -6.67
CA THR A 163 2.27 -18.68 -6.87
C THR A 163 1.51 -19.82 -7.54
N ASN A 164 2.18 -20.65 -8.35
CA ASN A 164 1.60 -21.87 -8.91
C ASN A 164 1.30 -22.94 -7.85
N LYS A 165 1.94 -22.88 -6.68
CA LYS A 165 1.69 -23.79 -5.55
C LYS A 165 0.76 -23.20 -4.48
N THR A 166 0.44 -21.94 -4.58
CA THR A 166 -0.42 -21.20 -3.65
C THR A 166 -1.66 -20.66 -4.35
N CYS A 167 -1.56 -19.57 -5.09
CA CYS A 167 -2.68 -18.88 -5.73
C CYS A 167 -3.45 -19.79 -6.71
N LEU A 168 -2.72 -20.53 -7.56
CA LEU A 168 -3.33 -21.36 -8.60
C LEU A 168 -3.98 -22.65 -8.08
N ARG A 169 -3.94 -22.88 -6.78
CA ARG A 169 -4.74 -23.97 -6.15
C ARG A 169 -6.23 -23.62 -6.07
N CYS A 170 -6.54 -22.34 -6.03
CA CYS A 170 -7.90 -21.83 -5.92
C CYS A 170 -8.32 -20.97 -7.12
N HIS A 171 -7.37 -20.30 -7.77
CA HIS A 171 -7.62 -19.44 -8.93
C HIS A 171 -7.32 -20.19 -10.24
N ASP A 172 -8.31 -20.25 -11.13
CA ASP A 172 -8.14 -20.88 -12.45
C ASP A 172 -7.50 -19.91 -13.45
N VAL A 173 -6.31 -20.26 -13.94
CA VAL A 173 -5.59 -19.47 -14.95
C VAL A 173 -6.40 -19.31 -16.23
N LYS A 174 -7.14 -20.35 -16.66
CA LYS A 174 -7.96 -20.27 -17.87
C LYS A 174 -9.01 -19.20 -17.76
N ALA A 175 -9.75 -19.17 -16.63
CA ALA A 175 -10.74 -18.14 -16.36
C ALA A 175 -10.16 -16.73 -16.33
N LEU A 176 -8.86 -16.58 -15.96
CA LEU A 176 -8.17 -15.31 -15.91
C LEU A 176 -7.61 -14.86 -17.28
N THR A 177 -7.40 -15.78 -18.21
CA THR A 177 -6.64 -15.54 -19.45
C THR A 177 -7.40 -15.81 -20.73
N GLU A 178 -8.51 -16.57 -20.71
CA GLU A 178 -9.24 -16.93 -21.91
C GLU A 178 -9.99 -15.77 -22.58
N ASN A 179 -10.18 -15.91 -23.88
CA ASN A 179 -10.92 -14.98 -24.72
C ASN A 179 -12.35 -14.77 -24.22
N GLY A 180 -12.76 -13.52 -24.10
CA GLY A 180 -14.10 -13.17 -23.61
C GLY A 180 -14.27 -13.29 -22.11
N GLY A 181 -13.18 -13.45 -21.36
CA GLY A 181 -13.22 -13.36 -19.92
C GLY A 181 -13.81 -12.03 -19.43
N PRO A 182 -14.28 -11.98 -18.18
CA PRO A 182 -15.07 -10.86 -17.69
C PRO A 182 -14.29 -9.55 -17.75
N VAL A 183 -14.86 -8.56 -18.40
CA VAL A 183 -14.49 -7.17 -18.17
C VAL A 183 -15.01 -6.76 -16.80
N ARG A 184 -14.24 -5.98 -16.08
CA ARG A 184 -14.63 -5.48 -14.77
C ARG A 184 -14.97 -4.01 -14.86
N LEU A 185 -16.23 -3.66 -14.64
CA LEU A 185 -16.60 -2.28 -14.37
C LEU A 185 -16.12 -1.93 -12.97
N VAL A 186 -15.28 -0.92 -12.87
CA VAL A 186 -14.83 -0.35 -11.61
C VAL A 186 -15.51 1.00 -11.47
N ILE A 187 -16.23 1.16 -10.38
CA ILE A 187 -16.81 2.44 -9.97
C ILE A 187 -16.20 2.79 -8.64
N GLN A 188 -15.63 3.97 -8.53
CA GLN A 188 -15.04 4.47 -7.30
C GLN A 188 -15.61 5.85 -7.01
N GLU A 189 -16.17 6.01 -5.83
CA GLU A 189 -16.59 7.31 -5.34
C GLU A 189 -15.41 7.99 -4.65
N ARG A 190 -15.24 9.26 -4.93
CA ARG A 190 -14.22 10.11 -4.30
C ARG A 190 -14.81 11.43 -3.90
N TYR A 191 -14.26 11.98 -2.84
CA TYR A 191 -14.65 13.28 -2.33
C TYR A 191 -13.49 14.25 -2.46
N LYS A 192 -13.80 15.47 -2.90
CA LYS A 192 -12.82 16.57 -3.01
C LYS A 192 -12.51 17.13 -1.63
N SER A 193 -11.35 17.75 -1.51
CA SER A 193 -10.95 18.48 -0.30
C SER A 193 -11.48 19.93 -0.26
N ASP A 194 -12.58 20.21 -0.98
CA ASP A 194 -13.26 21.51 -0.99
C ASP A 194 -14.22 21.66 0.19
N GLU A 195 -14.83 22.83 0.32
CA GLU A 195 -15.73 23.15 1.44
C GLU A 195 -16.96 22.25 1.48
N ALA A 196 -17.50 21.92 0.32
CA ALA A 196 -18.69 21.10 0.17
C ALA A 196 -18.40 19.59 0.17
N ASN A 197 -17.13 19.19 0.22
CA ASN A 197 -16.71 17.79 0.04
C ASN A 197 -17.35 17.18 -1.21
N SER A 198 -17.25 17.91 -2.33
CA SER A 198 -17.95 17.56 -3.57
C SER A 198 -17.60 16.15 -4.01
N LYS A 199 -18.63 15.38 -4.35
CA LYS A 199 -18.49 13.98 -4.72
C LYS A 199 -18.22 13.82 -6.21
N ASP A 200 -17.20 13.06 -6.56
CA ASP A 200 -16.95 12.57 -7.92
C ASP A 200 -17.06 11.03 -7.96
N SER A 201 -17.69 10.54 -9.00
CA SER A 201 -17.67 9.10 -9.33
C SER A 201 -16.76 8.87 -10.52
N ILE A 202 -15.82 7.95 -10.35
CA ILE A 202 -14.92 7.49 -11.43
C ILE A 202 -15.41 6.13 -11.89
N ALA A 203 -15.71 6.01 -13.18
CA ALA A 203 -16.09 4.75 -13.80
C ALA A 203 -15.09 4.38 -14.89
N LEU A 204 -14.58 3.17 -14.86
CA LEU A 204 -13.74 2.62 -15.92
C LEU A 204 -14.02 1.14 -16.12
N VAL A 205 -13.76 0.65 -17.33
CA VAL A 205 -13.84 -0.76 -17.65
C VAL A 205 -12.42 -1.32 -17.73
N LEU A 206 -12.06 -2.09 -16.71
CA LEU A 206 -10.81 -2.84 -16.66
C LEU A 206 -10.96 -4.13 -17.46
N ARG A 207 -9.92 -4.52 -18.17
CA ARG A 207 -9.82 -5.76 -18.94
C ARG A 207 -8.83 -6.71 -18.27
N PRO A 208 -9.27 -7.52 -17.29
CA PRO A 208 -8.38 -8.46 -16.62
C PRO A 208 -7.92 -9.58 -17.55
N SER A 209 -8.84 -10.12 -18.34
CA SER A 209 -8.61 -11.16 -19.32
C SER A 209 -8.83 -10.61 -20.73
N GLY A 210 -8.27 -11.25 -21.69
CA GLY A 210 -8.44 -10.87 -23.08
C GLY A 210 -7.32 -11.45 -23.94
N PHE A 211 -7.57 -12.64 -24.45
CA PHE A 211 -6.89 -13.18 -25.59
C PHE A 211 -7.97 -13.56 -26.60
N GLY A 212 -8.10 -12.78 -27.65
CA GLY A 212 -8.93 -13.11 -28.78
C GLY A 212 -8.18 -12.92 -30.07
N SER A 213 -8.29 -13.88 -30.96
CA SER A 213 -7.86 -13.72 -32.35
C SER A 213 -8.54 -12.53 -33.04
N ALA A 214 -9.70 -12.09 -32.52
CA ALA A 214 -10.46 -10.97 -33.04
C ALA A 214 -10.21 -9.62 -32.33
N ASN A 215 -9.52 -9.60 -31.18
CA ASN A 215 -9.21 -8.37 -30.48
C ASN A 215 -7.75 -8.38 -30.00
N PRO A 216 -6.87 -7.54 -30.58
CA PRO A 216 -5.46 -7.51 -30.25
C PRO A 216 -5.15 -6.93 -28.86
N THR A 217 -6.15 -6.43 -28.14
CA THR A 217 -5.96 -5.91 -26.78
C THR A 217 -5.86 -7.06 -25.79
N ARG A 218 -4.64 -7.30 -25.35
CA ARG A 218 -4.30 -8.26 -24.31
C ARG A 218 -4.76 -7.70 -22.96
N GLY A 219 -5.47 -8.51 -22.14
CA GLY A 219 -5.84 -8.11 -20.78
C GLY A 219 -4.62 -8.05 -19.86
N VAL A 220 -4.78 -7.45 -18.66
CA VAL A 220 -3.66 -7.28 -17.72
C VAL A 220 -3.04 -8.61 -17.28
N HIS A 221 -3.79 -9.71 -17.22
CA HIS A 221 -3.27 -11.03 -16.89
C HIS A 221 -2.45 -11.69 -18.02
N TRP A 222 -2.29 -11.04 -19.16
CA TRP A 222 -1.41 -11.50 -20.23
C TRP A 222 0.03 -11.76 -19.73
N HIS A 223 0.50 -10.96 -18.78
CA HIS A 223 1.84 -11.08 -18.19
C HIS A 223 2.13 -12.42 -17.52
N ILE A 224 1.11 -13.06 -16.94
CA ILE A 224 1.29 -14.37 -16.27
C ILE A 224 1.30 -15.55 -17.24
N VAL A 225 0.91 -15.33 -18.50
CA VAL A 225 0.94 -16.36 -19.56
C VAL A 225 2.23 -16.26 -20.35
N GLN A 226 2.82 -15.09 -20.42
CA GLN A 226 4.11 -14.84 -21.05
C GLN A 226 5.21 -14.94 -20.00
N ASP A 227 6.32 -15.55 -20.38
CA ASP A 227 7.51 -15.54 -19.54
C ASP A 227 8.14 -14.14 -19.57
N VAL A 228 7.62 -13.26 -18.73
CA VAL A 228 8.17 -11.92 -18.54
C VAL A 228 9.18 -11.98 -17.41
N GLU A 229 10.42 -11.68 -17.73
CA GLU A 229 11.51 -11.56 -16.77
C GLU A 229 11.90 -10.10 -16.60
N TYR A 230 12.35 -9.73 -15.41
CA TYR A 230 12.80 -8.38 -15.14
C TYR A 230 13.96 -8.32 -14.14
N LEU A 231 14.71 -7.23 -14.18
CA LEU A 231 15.77 -6.91 -13.23
C LEU A 231 15.36 -5.73 -12.35
N THR A 232 15.67 -5.84 -11.08
CA THR A 232 15.33 -4.82 -10.08
C THR A 232 16.45 -4.68 -9.06
N PRO A 233 16.82 -3.44 -8.67
CA PRO A 233 17.81 -3.20 -7.63
C PRO A 233 17.27 -3.43 -6.22
N ASP A 234 15.95 -3.49 -6.04
CA ASP A 234 15.36 -3.55 -4.71
C ASP A 234 14.50 -4.80 -4.47
N LEU A 235 14.44 -5.24 -3.21
CA LEU A 235 13.69 -6.43 -2.79
C LEU A 235 12.18 -6.32 -3.03
N ARG A 236 11.65 -5.11 -3.09
CA ARG A 236 10.21 -4.82 -3.25
C ARG A 236 9.83 -4.56 -4.70
N ALA A 237 10.78 -4.60 -5.63
CA ALA A 237 10.61 -4.31 -7.06
C ALA A 237 9.82 -3.00 -7.30
N ARG A 238 10.15 -1.93 -6.55
CA ARG A 238 9.55 -0.61 -6.76
C ARG A 238 10.07 0.07 -8.01
N THR A 239 11.30 -0.24 -8.35
CA THR A 239 11.97 0.18 -9.57
C THR A 239 12.28 -1.06 -10.41
N ILE A 240 12.06 -0.99 -11.69
CA ILE A 240 12.40 -2.05 -12.63
C ILE A 240 13.30 -1.41 -13.70
N ASP A 241 14.49 -1.97 -13.88
CA ASP A 241 15.51 -1.38 -14.71
C ASP A 241 15.62 -2.04 -16.09
N TYR A 242 15.16 -3.29 -16.19
CA TYR A 242 15.18 -4.06 -17.42
C TYR A 242 14.04 -5.07 -17.44
N VAL A 243 13.47 -5.29 -18.61
CA VAL A 243 12.40 -6.27 -18.85
C VAL A 243 12.72 -7.08 -20.10
N ALA A 244 12.57 -8.38 -20.03
CA ALA A 244 12.70 -9.30 -21.14
C ALA A 244 11.49 -10.24 -21.24
N MET A 245 11.16 -10.66 -22.44
CA MET A 245 10.11 -11.63 -22.68
C MET A 245 10.37 -12.40 -23.98
N ASP A 246 10.03 -13.67 -24.00
CA ASP A 246 10.03 -14.44 -25.23
C ASP A 246 8.85 -14.04 -26.13
N ALA A 247 9.12 -13.88 -27.41
CA ALA A 247 8.10 -13.54 -28.37
C ALA A 247 8.37 -14.25 -29.72
N PRO A 248 7.34 -14.48 -30.55
CA PRO A 248 7.54 -14.91 -31.91
C PRO A 248 8.46 -13.91 -32.66
N GLY A 249 9.58 -14.42 -33.14
CA GLY A 249 10.61 -13.59 -33.83
C GLY A 249 11.79 -13.21 -32.93
N GLY A 250 11.93 -13.82 -31.76
CA GLY A 250 13.03 -13.64 -30.83
C GLY A 250 12.66 -12.84 -29.56
N PRO A 251 13.55 -12.80 -28.57
CA PRO A 251 13.31 -12.11 -27.32
C PRO A 251 13.07 -10.62 -27.54
N LYS A 252 12.14 -10.07 -26.76
CA LYS A 252 11.91 -8.63 -26.68
C LYS A 252 12.51 -8.14 -25.37
N GLU A 253 13.47 -7.25 -25.49
CA GLU A 253 14.18 -6.66 -24.37
C GLU A 253 13.89 -5.17 -24.29
N TYR A 254 13.73 -4.67 -23.08
CA TYR A 254 13.50 -3.25 -22.79
C TYR A 254 14.39 -2.83 -21.63
N ILE A 255 14.97 -1.64 -21.73
CA ILE A 255 15.82 -1.06 -20.69
C ILE A 255 15.27 0.31 -20.28
N ALA A 256 15.28 0.59 -18.99
CA ALA A 256 14.88 1.89 -18.46
C ALA A 256 15.86 2.98 -18.92
N SER A 257 15.34 4.14 -19.30
CA SER A 257 16.15 5.27 -19.79
C SER A 257 17.22 5.73 -18.78
N SER A 258 16.94 5.60 -17.49
CA SER A 258 17.86 5.93 -16.40
C SER A 258 19.11 5.04 -16.34
N GLN A 259 19.06 3.88 -17.00
CA GLN A 259 20.15 2.90 -16.98
C GLN A 259 21.02 2.95 -18.25
N ILE A 260 20.62 3.75 -19.24
CA ILE A 260 21.30 3.84 -20.54
C ILE A 260 22.46 4.83 -20.46
N THR A 261 23.66 4.33 -20.69
CA THR A 261 24.87 5.15 -20.79
C THR A 261 25.11 5.60 -22.23
N ASP A 262 25.06 4.67 -23.19
CA ASP A 262 25.17 4.95 -24.62
C ASP A 262 23.95 4.38 -25.37
N PRO A 263 23.09 5.22 -25.96
CA PRO A 263 21.93 4.75 -26.72
C PRO A 263 22.25 3.91 -27.96
N SER A 264 23.47 4.02 -28.50
CA SER A 264 23.91 3.26 -29.69
C SER A 264 24.44 1.86 -29.35
N ASP A 265 24.85 1.63 -28.08
CA ASP A 265 25.25 0.33 -27.56
C ASP A 265 24.85 0.20 -26.09
N VAL A 266 23.71 -0.39 -25.83
CA VAL A 266 23.17 -0.63 -24.49
C VAL A 266 23.54 -2.00 -23.90
N GLN A 267 24.26 -2.84 -24.67
CA GLN A 267 24.61 -4.17 -24.22
C GLN A 267 25.48 -4.18 -22.94
N PRO A 268 26.49 -3.28 -22.80
CA PRO A 268 27.26 -3.19 -21.57
C PRO A 268 26.41 -2.83 -20.33
N ASP A 269 25.38 -1.97 -20.50
CA ASP A 269 24.46 -1.63 -19.42
C ASP A 269 23.61 -2.84 -19.02
N ILE A 270 23.09 -3.60 -19.99
CA ILE A 270 22.31 -4.82 -19.73
C ILE A 270 23.17 -5.87 -19.00
N ASP A 271 24.40 -6.07 -19.44
CA ASP A 271 25.31 -7.04 -18.81
C ASP A 271 25.65 -6.63 -17.38
N ARG A 272 25.86 -5.34 -17.13
CA ARG A 272 26.03 -4.77 -15.78
C ARG A 272 24.79 -5.03 -14.92
N LEU A 273 23.60 -4.72 -15.42
CA LEU A 273 22.36 -4.94 -14.68
C LEU A 273 22.15 -6.43 -14.35
N LYS A 274 22.42 -7.33 -15.29
CA LYS A 274 22.35 -8.79 -15.08
C LYS A 274 23.36 -9.29 -14.03
N ALA A 275 24.52 -8.62 -13.92
CA ALA A 275 25.52 -8.98 -12.92
C ALA A 275 25.20 -8.44 -11.51
N GLU A 276 24.59 -7.26 -11.41
CA GLU A 276 24.39 -6.54 -10.16
C GLU A 276 23.01 -6.78 -9.55
N GLN A 277 22.01 -7.07 -10.37
CA GLN A 277 20.61 -7.12 -9.95
C GLN A 277 20.04 -8.53 -10.00
N ARG A 278 18.96 -8.73 -9.23
CA ARG A 278 18.24 -10.00 -9.21
C ARG A 278 17.31 -10.09 -10.40
N GLN A 279 17.50 -11.14 -11.17
CA GLN A 279 16.52 -11.54 -12.18
C GLN A 279 15.32 -12.18 -11.49
N ARG A 280 14.14 -11.75 -11.88
CA ARG A 280 12.85 -12.27 -11.41
C ARG A 280 11.96 -12.57 -12.60
N ARG A 281 11.14 -13.60 -12.43
CA ARG A 281 10.03 -13.88 -13.34
C ARG A 281 8.76 -13.29 -12.77
N MET A 282 8.03 -12.54 -13.60
CA MET A 282 6.78 -11.91 -13.18
C MET A 282 5.72 -12.94 -12.87
N ASP A 283 5.04 -12.76 -11.75
CA ASP A 283 3.93 -13.59 -11.33
C ASP A 283 2.80 -12.79 -10.64
N CYS A 284 1.85 -13.50 -10.02
CA CYS A 284 0.67 -12.87 -9.41
C CYS A 284 1.02 -11.83 -8.35
N ILE A 285 2.07 -12.06 -7.54
CA ILE A 285 2.43 -11.17 -6.43
C ILE A 285 3.16 -9.91 -6.87
N ASP A 286 3.63 -9.82 -8.10
CA ASP A 286 4.21 -8.56 -8.62
C ASP A 286 3.16 -7.45 -8.72
N CYS A 287 1.90 -7.82 -8.94
CA CYS A 287 0.76 -6.91 -8.97
C CYS A 287 -0.09 -7.05 -7.71
N HIS A 288 -0.40 -8.29 -7.30
CA HIS A 288 -1.26 -8.59 -6.15
C HIS A 288 -0.46 -8.77 -4.85
N ASN A 289 0.52 -7.89 -4.60
CA ASN A 289 1.46 -7.99 -3.48
C ASN A 289 0.81 -7.81 -2.09
N ARG A 290 -0.44 -7.34 -2.02
CA ARG A 290 -1.17 -7.07 -0.76
C ARG A 290 -2.55 -7.74 -0.71
N VAL A 291 -2.78 -8.80 -1.44
CA VAL A 291 -4.09 -9.43 -1.62
C VAL A 291 -4.72 -9.94 -0.32
N GLY A 292 -3.91 -10.46 0.60
CA GLY A 292 -4.38 -11.00 1.87
C GLY A 292 -4.42 -9.97 3.01
N HIS A 293 -3.64 -8.91 2.92
CA HIS A 293 -3.53 -7.91 3.98
C HIS A 293 -3.17 -6.52 3.42
N GLY A 294 -4.04 -6.05 2.52
CA GLY A 294 -3.97 -4.68 1.99
C GLY A 294 -4.47 -3.68 3.01
N VAL A 295 -3.64 -2.70 3.34
CA VAL A 295 -4.03 -1.55 4.15
C VAL A 295 -4.50 -0.44 3.22
N LEU A 296 -5.68 0.12 3.46
CA LEU A 296 -6.16 1.26 2.71
C LEU A 296 -5.29 2.50 2.98
N SER A 297 -5.13 3.36 1.98
CA SER A 297 -4.61 4.69 2.25
C SER A 297 -5.60 5.49 3.10
N PRO A 298 -5.15 6.45 3.92
CA PRO A 298 -6.05 7.31 4.68
C PRO A 298 -7.12 7.96 3.80
N GLU A 299 -6.76 8.43 2.61
CA GLU A 299 -7.68 9.06 1.67
C GLU A 299 -8.78 8.11 1.21
N ALA A 300 -8.42 6.87 0.83
CA ALA A 300 -9.40 5.88 0.40
C ALA A 300 -10.34 5.48 1.55
N ALA A 301 -9.80 5.29 2.75
CA ALA A 301 -10.60 4.95 3.92
C ALA A 301 -11.58 6.07 4.32
N ILE A 302 -11.18 7.34 4.15
CA ILE A 302 -12.07 8.48 4.39
C ILE A 302 -13.16 8.54 3.31
N ASP A 303 -12.81 8.30 2.03
CA ASP A 303 -13.79 8.28 0.94
C ASP A 303 -14.85 7.18 1.16
N ASP A 304 -14.41 5.98 1.55
CA ASP A 304 -15.31 4.88 1.89
C ASP A 304 -16.23 5.25 3.09
N ALA A 305 -15.70 5.92 4.10
CA ALA A 305 -16.47 6.34 5.27
C ALA A 305 -17.49 7.46 4.95
N LEU A 306 -17.13 8.38 4.06
CA LEU A 306 -18.04 9.41 3.52
C LEU A 306 -19.15 8.76 2.69
N ALA A 307 -18.79 7.84 1.80
CA ALA A 307 -19.75 7.10 0.97
C ALA A 307 -20.70 6.25 1.81
N ALA A 308 -20.20 5.65 2.90
CA ALA A 308 -21.00 4.87 3.84
C ALA A 308 -21.80 5.71 4.84
N GLY A 309 -21.70 7.04 4.81
CA GLY A 309 -22.38 7.94 5.77
C GLY A 309 -21.85 7.89 7.20
N GLN A 310 -20.68 7.30 7.43
CA GLN A 310 -20.01 7.27 8.72
C GLN A 310 -19.38 8.62 9.07
N ILE A 311 -19.07 9.41 8.06
CA ILE A 311 -18.63 10.80 8.15
C ILE A 311 -19.69 11.65 7.43
N ASP A 312 -20.18 12.71 8.09
CA ASP A 312 -21.16 13.63 7.51
C ASP A 312 -20.50 14.52 6.43
N PRO A 313 -20.81 14.34 5.13
CA PRO A 313 -20.21 15.14 4.07
C PRO A 313 -20.65 16.63 4.10
N GLU A 314 -21.72 16.98 4.84
CA GLU A 314 -22.15 18.35 5.01
C GLU A 314 -21.30 19.16 6.03
N LEU A 315 -20.31 18.52 6.66
CA LEU A 315 -19.35 19.22 7.50
C LEU A 315 -18.30 19.91 6.60
N PRO A 316 -18.19 21.26 6.60
CA PRO A 316 -17.29 21.97 5.72
C PRO A 316 -15.84 21.46 5.80
N TYR A 317 -15.22 21.17 4.66
CA TYR A 317 -13.84 20.69 4.55
C TYR A 317 -13.53 19.40 5.32
N VAL A 318 -14.53 18.58 5.68
CA VAL A 318 -14.28 17.39 6.50
C VAL A 318 -13.29 16.42 5.84
N LYS A 319 -13.36 16.24 4.53
CA LYS A 319 -12.40 15.41 3.77
C LYS A 319 -10.96 15.92 3.94
N ARG A 320 -10.73 17.22 3.73
CA ARG A 320 -9.42 17.84 3.88
C ARG A 320 -8.88 17.69 5.31
N GLU A 321 -9.69 18.05 6.29
CA GLU A 321 -9.29 18.04 7.70
C GLU A 321 -9.03 16.62 8.20
N ALA A 322 -9.80 15.63 7.73
CA ALA A 322 -9.58 14.23 8.00
C ALA A 322 -8.28 13.73 7.38
N SER A 323 -8.05 14.01 6.08
CA SER A 323 -6.83 13.59 5.38
C SER A 323 -5.57 14.12 6.05
N VAL A 324 -5.53 15.40 6.41
CA VAL A 324 -4.38 16.00 7.11
C VAL A 324 -4.10 15.28 8.43
N ARG A 325 -5.13 14.96 9.21
CA ARG A 325 -4.96 14.33 10.53
C ARG A 325 -4.58 12.86 10.45
N LEU A 326 -5.15 12.12 9.50
CA LEU A 326 -4.86 10.69 9.37
C LEU A 326 -3.53 10.41 8.66
N SER A 327 -3.06 11.35 7.82
CA SER A 327 -1.78 11.21 7.11
C SER A 327 -0.58 11.75 7.91
N ALA A 328 -0.81 12.41 9.04
CA ALA A 328 0.27 12.87 9.89
C ALA A 328 0.97 11.70 10.59
N ASP A 329 2.28 11.82 10.78
CA ASP A 329 3.04 10.87 11.59
C ASP A 329 2.71 11.06 13.07
N HIS A 330 2.27 9.99 13.71
CA HIS A 330 1.96 9.96 15.13
C HIS A 330 2.83 8.92 15.83
N ALA A 331 3.42 9.29 16.96
CA ALA A 331 4.25 8.39 17.76
C ALA A 331 3.41 7.36 18.55
N SER A 332 2.12 7.62 18.76
CA SER A 332 1.21 6.74 19.49
C SER A 332 -0.24 6.94 19.07
N LEU A 333 -1.10 5.98 19.44
CA LEU A 333 -2.55 6.09 19.25
C LEU A 333 -3.13 7.28 20.04
N ASP A 334 -2.61 7.56 21.25
CA ASP A 334 -3.06 8.69 22.07
C ASP A 334 -2.75 10.04 21.42
N GLU A 335 -1.62 10.15 20.71
CA GLU A 335 -1.27 11.35 19.95
C GLU A 335 -2.18 11.52 18.73
N ALA A 336 -2.41 10.44 18.00
CA ALA A 336 -3.36 10.43 16.88
C ALA A 336 -4.76 10.85 17.35
N ASP A 337 -5.25 10.27 18.45
CA ASP A 337 -6.56 10.59 19.01
C ASP A 337 -6.67 12.08 19.37
N ARG A 338 -5.63 12.68 20.00
CA ARG A 338 -5.61 14.13 20.29
C ARG A 338 -5.62 14.97 19.03
N THR A 339 -4.85 14.58 18.01
CA THR A 339 -4.81 15.29 16.73
C THR A 339 -6.16 15.24 16.01
N ILE A 340 -6.82 14.07 16.03
CA ILE A 340 -8.16 13.88 15.48
C ILE A 340 -9.19 14.71 16.26
N GLU A 341 -9.12 14.75 17.59
CA GLU A 341 -9.98 15.60 18.43
C GLU A 341 -9.83 17.10 18.15
N GLY A 342 -8.67 17.51 17.65
CA GLY A 342 -8.45 18.87 17.15
C GLY A 342 -9.47 19.33 16.09
N LEU A 343 -10.22 18.39 15.48
CA LEU A 343 -11.32 18.69 14.57
C LEU A 343 -12.42 19.52 15.26
N ARG A 344 -12.71 19.29 16.53
CA ARG A 344 -13.64 20.14 17.32
C ARG A 344 -13.17 21.58 17.37
N THR A 345 -11.89 21.79 17.60
CA THR A 345 -11.30 23.14 17.67
C THR A 345 -11.37 23.83 16.30
N PHE A 346 -11.10 23.09 15.23
CA PHE A 346 -11.25 23.61 13.87
C PHE A 346 -12.66 24.13 13.62
N TYR A 347 -13.72 23.36 13.91
CA TYR A 347 -15.09 23.81 13.71
C TYR A 347 -15.49 24.94 14.64
N ARG A 348 -15.08 24.91 15.91
CA ARG A 348 -15.37 26.02 16.83
C ARG A 348 -14.76 27.34 16.38
N SER A 349 -13.57 27.32 15.82
CA SER A 349 -12.85 28.51 15.41
C SER A 349 -13.26 29.02 14.03
N ARG A 350 -13.51 28.13 13.09
CA ARG A 350 -13.75 28.48 11.69
C ARG A 350 -15.24 28.48 11.31
N TYR A 351 -16.02 27.63 11.94
CA TYR A 351 -17.44 27.39 11.64
C TYR A 351 -18.27 27.29 12.93
N PRO A 352 -18.34 28.37 13.78
CA PRO A 352 -18.98 28.31 15.09
C PRO A 352 -20.47 27.92 15.02
N LEU A 353 -21.19 28.32 13.97
CA LEU A 353 -22.57 27.91 13.76
C LEU A 353 -22.68 26.39 13.56
N VAL A 354 -21.83 25.82 12.70
CA VAL A 354 -21.77 24.38 12.46
C VAL A 354 -21.37 23.64 13.73
N ALA A 355 -20.40 24.16 14.48
CA ALA A 355 -19.98 23.56 15.75
C ALA A 355 -21.13 23.46 16.76
N ASN A 356 -22.04 24.41 16.76
CA ASN A 356 -23.21 24.43 17.66
C ASN A 356 -24.35 23.53 17.13
N THR A 357 -24.66 23.61 15.84
CA THR A 357 -25.83 22.93 15.26
C THR A 357 -25.56 21.46 14.93
N LYS A 358 -24.30 21.12 14.57
CA LYS A 358 -23.86 19.76 14.15
C LYS A 358 -22.88 19.11 15.15
N ALA A 359 -22.95 19.46 16.44
CA ALA A 359 -22.02 18.92 17.46
C ALA A 359 -22.03 17.37 17.52
N ARG A 360 -23.19 16.73 17.34
CA ARG A 360 -23.29 15.27 17.32
C ARG A 360 -22.58 14.66 16.10
N GLN A 361 -22.76 15.25 14.92
CA GLN A 361 -22.12 14.78 13.68
C GLN A 361 -20.60 14.95 13.77
N ILE A 362 -20.11 16.06 14.33
CA ILE A 362 -18.68 16.27 14.55
C ILE A 362 -18.10 15.20 15.48
N ASN A 363 -18.81 14.87 16.57
CA ASN A 363 -18.38 13.81 17.47
C ASN A 363 -18.37 12.43 16.81
N ALA A 364 -19.43 12.07 16.09
CA ALA A 364 -19.51 10.82 15.33
C ALA A 364 -18.39 10.73 14.29
N THR A 365 -18.09 11.83 13.60
CA THR A 365 -16.97 11.91 12.66
C THR A 365 -15.63 11.66 13.35
N ILE A 366 -15.39 12.28 14.52
CA ILE A 366 -14.17 12.06 15.30
C ILE A 366 -14.03 10.60 15.70
N ASP A 367 -15.10 9.98 16.17
CA ASP A 367 -15.10 8.56 16.55
C ASP A 367 -14.82 7.66 15.33
N SER A 368 -15.44 7.97 14.18
CA SER A 368 -15.17 7.27 12.92
C SER A 368 -13.72 7.42 12.49
N LEU A 369 -13.15 8.63 12.54
CA LEU A 369 -11.74 8.88 12.17
C LEU A 369 -10.76 8.14 13.10
N LYS A 370 -11.03 8.09 14.40
CA LYS A 370 -10.25 7.28 15.35
C LYS A 370 -10.32 5.80 14.99
N GLY A 371 -11.51 5.31 14.64
CA GLY A 371 -11.70 3.94 14.16
C GLY A 371 -10.90 3.66 12.88
N ILE A 372 -10.99 4.54 11.89
CA ILE A 372 -10.23 4.45 10.64
C ILE A 372 -8.73 4.44 10.91
N TYR A 373 -8.23 5.37 11.75
CA TYR A 373 -6.81 5.44 12.06
C TYR A 373 -6.29 4.12 12.63
N ARG A 374 -7.03 3.50 13.56
CA ARG A 374 -6.67 2.19 14.14
C ARG A 374 -6.67 1.05 13.13
N LEU A 375 -7.41 1.18 12.02
CA LEU A 375 -7.41 0.19 10.93
C LEU A 375 -6.24 0.40 9.96
N VAL A 376 -5.88 1.64 9.67
CA VAL A 376 -4.88 1.97 8.63
C VAL A 376 -3.48 2.24 9.19
N ALA A 377 -3.33 2.33 10.52
CA ALA A 377 -2.04 2.61 11.15
C ALA A 377 -1.81 1.77 12.41
N THR A 378 -0.55 1.49 12.68
CA THR A 378 -0.06 0.88 13.92
C THR A 378 1.24 1.59 14.31
N PRO A 379 1.16 2.69 15.08
CA PRO A 379 2.30 3.55 15.41
C PRO A 379 3.45 2.80 16.06
N GLU A 380 3.16 1.86 16.97
CA GLU A 380 4.14 1.04 17.69
C GLU A 380 5.02 0.22 16.75
N MET A 381 4.47 -0.16 15.59
CA MET A 381 5.18 -0.88 14.53
C MET A 381 5.67 0.05 13.42
N ARG A 382 5.45 1.36 13.53
CA ARG A 382 5.71 2.38 12.49
C ARG A 382 5.07 2.03 11.15
N VAL A 383 3.87 1.45 11.20
CA VAL A 383 3.09 1.09 10.03
C VAL A 383 1.98 2.10 9.82
N THR A 384 1.90 2.61 8.61
CA THR A 384 0.82 3.48 8.11
C THR A 384 0.23 2.89 6.83
N GLY A 385 -0.87 3.44 6.34
CA GLY A 385 -1.48 3.04 5.07
C GLY A 385 -0.56 3.15 3.84
N THR A 386 0.58 3.84 3.96
CA THR A 386 1.57 4.01 2.88
C THR A 386 2.83 3.18 3.06
N THR A 387 3.02 2.54 4.21
CA THR A 387 4.24 1.75 4.51
C THR A 387 4.44 0.59 3.54
N TYR A 388 3.35 -0.09 3.17
CA TYR A 388 3.35 -1.22 2.25
C TYR A 388 2.38 -0.97 1.10
N PRO A 389 2.78 -0.17 0.09
CA PRO A 389 1.88 0.20 -0.99
C PRO A 389 1.48 -1.01 -1.83
N SER A 390 0.23 -1.01 -2.30
CA SER A 390 -0.28 -1.99 -3.23
C SER A 390 0.22 -1.67 -4.65
N ASN A 391 0.69 -2.69 -5.35
CA ASN A 391 1.07 -2.58 -6.76
C ASN A 391 -0.12 -2.77 -7.72
N LEU A 392 -1.30 -3.02 -7.18
CA LEU A 392 -2.52 -3.18 -7.98
C LEU A 392 -2.97 -1.82 -8.54
N GLY A 393 -2.86 -1.66 -9.84
CA GLY A 393 -3.09 -0.37 -10.49
C GLY A 393 -1.89 0.56 -10.43
N HIS A 394 -2.12 1.88 -10.31
CA HIS A 394 -1.07 2.91 -10.32
C HIS A 394 -1.40 4.12 -9.42
N GLN A 395 -2.35 3.97 -8.50
CA GLN A 395 -2.82 5.07 -7.63
C GLN A 395 -2.08 5.12 -6.29
N ALA A 396 -1.89 3.95 -5.65
CA ALA A 396 -1.23 3.85 -4.35
C ALA A 396 0.30 3.73 -4.47
N SER A 397 0.77 3.30 -5.63
CA SER A 397 2.19 3.17 -5.99
C SER A 397 2.32 3.30 -7.50
N PRO A 398 3.53 3.38 -8.08
CA PRO A 398 3.69 3.32 -9.54
C PRO A 398 3.03 2.08 -10.16
N GLY A 399 2.97 0.95 -9.45
CA GLY A 399 2.28 -0.26 -9.89
C GLY A 399 2.61 -0.66 -11.32
N CYS A 400 1.64 -0.57 -12.23
CA CYS A 400 1.84 -0.85 -13.66
C CYS A 400 2.86 0.10 -14.30
N PHE A 401 2.97 1.33 -13.82
CA PHE A 401 3.92 2.33 -14.35
C PHE A 401 5.37 2.09 -13.93
N ARG A 402 5.66 1.01 -13.20
CA ARG A 402 7.05 0.57 -13.01
C ARG A 402 7.72 0.14 -14.32
N CYS A 403 6.91 -0.27 -15.33
CA CYS A 403 7.35 -0.66 -16.65
C CYS A 403 6.63 0.13 -17.76
N HIS A 404 5.33 0.46 -17.57
CA HIS A 404 4.48 1.15 -18.53
C HIS A 404 4.56 2.68 -18.40
N ASP A 405 5.74 3.20 -18.10
CA ASP A 405 6.04 4.61 -17.84
C ASP A 405 6.39 5.42 -19.11
N GLY A 406 6.52 4.73 -20.26
CA GLY A 406 6.99 5.34 -21.51
C GLY A 406 8.50 5.59 -21.54
N ALA A 407 9.24 5.16 -20.50
CA ALA A 407 10.68 5.35 -20.37
C ALA A 407 11.48 4.04 -20.47
N HIS A 408 10.82 2.89 -20.66
CA HIS A 408 11.46 1.62 -20.98
C HIS A 408 11.53 1.43 -22.48
N TYR A 409 12.73 1.56 -23.03
CA TYR A 409 13.00 1.55 -24.46
C TYR A 409 13.39 0.16 -24.94
N ARG A 410 12.82 -0.23 -26.06
CA ARG A 410 13.13 -1.50 -26.70
C ARG A 410 14.57 -1.51 -27.21
N VAL A 411 15.23 -2.66 -26.98
CA VAL A 411 16.56 -2.94 -27.50
C VAL A 411 16.45 -3.80 -28.77
N ARG A 412 17.19 -3.43 -29.81
CA ARG A 412 17.40 -4.24 -31.03
C ARG A 412 18.85 -4.14 -31.43
N ASP A 413 19.44 -5.28 -31.74
CA ASP A 413 20.85 -5.37 -32.20
C ASP A 413 21.82 -4.61 -31.26
N GLY A 414 21.56 -4.69 -29.94
CA GLY A 414 22.35 -4.01 -28.91
C GLY A 414 22.10 -2.50 -28.78
N ALA A 415 21.23 -1.90 -29.58
CA ALA A 415 20.97 -0.47 -29.55
C ALA A 415 19.55 -0.14 -29.04
N LYS A 416 19.40 1.03 -28.41
CA LYS A 416 18.11 1.60 -28.03
C LYS A 416 17.31 1.99 -29.28
N THR A 417 16.04 1.63 -29.33
CA THR A 417 15.10 2.12 -30.35
C THR A 417 14.21 3.24 -29.81
N ALA A 418 13.36 3.81 -30.68
CA ALA A 418 12.32 4.75 -30.27
C ALA A 418 11.05 4.05 -29.71
N GLU A 419 10.95 2.71 -29.84
CA GLU A 419 9.82 1.93 -29.34
C GLU A 419 9.93 1.79 -27.82
N THR A 420 8.83 2.02 -27.10
CA THR A 420 8.76 1.82 -25.64
C THR A 420 7.76 0.74 -25.28
N ILE A 421 7.78 0.28 -24.03
CA ILE A 421 6.66 -0.48 -23.47
C ILE A 421 5.42 0.41 -23.57
N PRO A 422 4.27 -0.11 -24.08
CA PRO A 422 3.06 0.70 -24.26
C PRO A 422 2.59 1.36 -22.95
N SER A 423 2.48 2.69 -22.96
CA SER A 423 2.07 3.48 -21.78
C SER A 423 0.68 4.13 -21.94
N ALA A 424 -0.02 3.85 -23.06
CA ALA A 424 -1.34 4.42 -23.29
C ALA A 424 -2.38 3.84 -22.31
N CYS A 425 -3.22 4.69 -21.72
CA CYS A 425 -4.26 4.30 -20.76
C CYS A 425 -5.16 3.17 -21.28
N ALA A 426 -5.51 3.22 -22.58
CA ALA A 426 -6.35 2.22 -23.23
C ALA A 426 -5.72 0.82 -23.32
N THR A 427 -4.45 0.66 -22.96
CA THR A 427 -3.77 -0.64 -22.93
C THR A 427 -4.38 -1.57 -21.88
N CYS A 428 -4.77 -1.03 -20.71
CA CYS A 428 -5.24 -1.82 -19.57
C CYS A 428 -6.74 -1.64 -19.30
N HIS A 429 -7.29 -0.45 -19.54
CA HIS A 429 -8.69 -0.11 -19.23
C HIS A 429 -9.21 0.97 -20.19
N THR A 430 -10.52 1.17 -20.22
CA THR A 430 -11.10 2.33 -20.90
C THR A 430 -10.63 3.61 -20.21
N PHE A 431 -10.65 4.73 -20.94
CA PHE A 431 -10.38 6.01 -20.28
C PHE A 431 -11.40 6.24 -19.16
N PRO A 432 -10.96 6.65 -17.94
CA PRO A 432 -11.88 6.86 -16.83
C PRO A 432 -12.93 7.92 -17.17
N GLN A 433 -14.18 7.61 -16.86
CA GLN A 433 -15.26 8.59 -16.89
C GLN A 433 -15.46 9.16 -15.50
N ILE A 434 -15.56 10.46 -15.43
CA ILE A 434 -15.68 11.20 -14.18
C ILE A 434 -16.91 12.05 -14.24
N GLY A 435 -17.74 11.96 -13.21
CA GLY A 435 -18.97 12.74 -13.15
C GLY A 435 -19.73 12.53 -11.85
N SER A 436 -20.76 13.34 -11.66
CA SER A 436 -21.66 13.23 -10.51
C SER A 436 -22.64 12.06 -10.58
N SER A 437 -22.74 11.39 -11.73
CA SER A 437 -23.57 10.19 -11.90
C SER A 437 -22.90 9.20 -12.83
N THR A 438 -22.99 7.91 -12.48
CA THR A 438 -22.47 6.78 -13.25
C THR A 438 -23.48 6.23 -14.25
N SER A 439 -24.59 6.93 -14.52
CA SER A 439 -25.61 6.50 -15.48
C SER A 439 -25.08 6.61 -16.91
N GLY A 440 -24.73 5.47 -17.47
CA GLY A 440 -24.21 5.32 -18.82
C GLY A 440 -22.69 5.40 -18.89
N VAL A 441 -22.02 4.26 -18.66
CA VAL A 441 -20.57 4.13 -18.93
C VAL A 441 -20.37 4.23 -20.43
N LEU A 442 -20.18 5.45 -20.91
CA LEU A 442 -19.67 5.69 -22.26
C LEU A 442 -18.16 5.45 -22.22
N ILE A 443 -17.58 4.97 -23.30
CA ILE A 443 -16.13 4.94 -23.46
C ILE A 443 -15.70 6.38 -23.65
N GLY A 444 -15.37 7.05 -22.53
CA GLY A 444 -15.02 8.47 -22.51
C GLY A 444 -13.73 8.75 -23.27
N GLY A 445 -13.70 9.84 -23.98
CA GLY A 445 -12.48 10.39 -24.55
C GLY A 445 -11.54 10.91 -23.43
N ARG A 446 -10.27 11.08 -23.77
CA ARG A 446 -9.29 11.75 -22.94
C ARG A 446 -9.76 13.18 -22.63
N PRO A 447 -9.64 13.69 -21.39
CA PRO A 447 -9.95 15.07 -21.10
C PRO A 447 -9.14 16.04 -21.97
N THR A 448 -9.77 17.08 -22.47
CA THR A 448 -9.13 18.08 -23.34
C THR A 448 -7.91 18.76 -22.70
N THR A 449 -7.89 18.85 -21.37
CA THR A 449 -6.75 19.34 -20.59
C THR A 449 -5.46 18.57 -20.87
N HIS A 450 -5.54 17.28 -21.24
CA HIS A 450 -4.38 16.46 -21.57
C HIS A 450 -3.85 16.68 -22.99
N ASP A 451 -4.59 17.39 -23.82
CA ASP A 451 -4.18 17.77 -25.17
C ASP A 451 -3.54 19.18 -25.19
N ASN A 452 -3.63 19.90 -24.06
CA ASN A 452 -3.02 21.22 -23.91
C ASN A 452 -1.50 21.08 -23.72
N ARG A 453 -0.74 21.48 -24.73
CA ARG A 453 0.74 21.49 -24.66
C ARG A 453 1.30 22.49 -23.65
N LEU A 454 0.50 23.47 -23.26
CA LEU A 454 0.83 24.49 -22.26
C LEU A 454 0.27 24.17 -20.89
N TRP A 455 -0.17 22.92 -20.68
CA TRP A 455 -0.82 22.50 -19.45
C TRP A 455 -0.04 22.88 -18.17
N VAL A 456 1.29 22.75 -18.20
CA VAL A 456 2.15 23.09 -17.07
C VAL A 456 1.97 24.55 -16.63
N PHE A 457 1.69 25.46 -17.57
CA PHE A 457 1.46 26.87 -17.29
C PHE A 457 -0.02 27.16 -16.97
N ASP A 458 -0.92 26.47 -17.67
CA ASP A 458 -2.35 26.78 -17.64
C ASP A 458 -3.11 26.01 -16.56
N HIS A 459 -2.53 24.95 -15.97
CA HIS A 459 -3.25 24.12 -15.01
C HIS A 459 -3.67 24.87 -13.74
N LYS A 460 -2.99 25.96 -13.37
CA LYS A 460 -3.40 26.85 -12.29
C LYS A 460 -4.79 27.44 -12.52
N LEU A 461 -5.17 27.67 -13.77
CA LEU A 461 -6.49 28.19 -14.15
C LEU A 461 -7.57 27.11 -14.02
N THR A 462 -7.21 25.85 -14.20
CA THR A 462 -8.11 24.69 -14.10
C THR A 462 -8.06 24.00 -12.74
N ALA A 463 -6.95 24.03 -12.02
CA ALA A 463 -6.82 23.42 -10.70
C ALA A 463 -7.59 24.18 -9.61
N GLY A 464 -7.76 25.49 -9.77
CA GLY A 464 -8.57 26.35 -8.88
C GLY A 464 -10.03 26.51 -9.29
N SER A 465 -10.37 26.13 -10.52
CA SER A 465 -11.74 26.08 -11.04
C SER A 465 -12.04 24.66 -11.49
N LEU A 466 -13.26 24.23 -11.32
CA LEU A 466 -13.75 23.01 -11.97
C LEU A 466 -13.55 23.19 -13.48
N ASP A 467 -12.92 22.21 -14.13
CA ASP A 467 -13.03 22.06 -15.59
C ASP A 467 -14.50 22.29 -15.98
N PRO A 468 -14.81 23.00 -17.08
CA PRO A 468 -16.18 23.13 -17.57
C PRO A 468 -16.93 21.82 -17.71
N SER A 469 -16.22 20.68 -17.84
CA SER A 469 -16.78 19.33 -17.75
C SER A 469 -17.08 18.86 -16.33
N GLY A 470 -16.78 19.66 -15.30
CA GLY A 470 -16.97 19.29 -13.90
C GLY A 470 -15.92 18.34 -13.33
N THR A 471 -14.85 18.10 -14.08
CA THR A 471 -13.85 17.08 -13.76
C THR A 471 -12.69 17.69 -13.00
N SER A 472 -12.39 17.23 -11.79
CA SER A 472 -11.18 17.65 -11.08
C SER A 472 -10.02 16.72 -11.39
N CYS A 473 -8.82 17.27 -11.45
CA CYS A 473 -7.58 16.51 -11.61
C CYS A 473 -7.42 15.42 -10.55
N GLY A 474 -7.84 15.72 -9.31
CA GLY A 474 -7.81 14.79 -8.17
C GLY A 474 -8.67 13.53 -8.33
N SER A 475 -9.57 13.51 -9.31
CA SER A 475 -10.36 12.33 -9.62
C SER A 475 -9.55 11.22 -10.30
N CYS A 476 -8.45 11.57 -10.99
CA CYS A 476 -7.54 10.63 -11.64
C CYS A 476 -6.14 10.67 -11.05
N HIS A 477 -5.66 11.86 -10.68
CA HIS A 477 -4.33 12.08 -10.15
C HIS A 477 -4.37 12.12 -8.63
N THR A 478 -3.55 11.29 -7.99
CA THR A 478 -3.41 11.31 -6.54
C THR A 478 -2.60 12.51 -6.08
N ARG A 479 -2.74 12.87 -4.80
CA ARG A 479 -1.95 13.93 -4.18
C ARG A 479 -0.43 13.81 -4.43
N PRO A 480 0.21 12.63 -4.32
CA PRO A 480 1.62 12.48 -4.66
C PRO A 480 1.98 12.90 -6.10
N TYR A 481 1.08 12.74 -7.06
CA TYR A 481 1.32 13.22 -8.43
C TYR A 481 1.48 14.74 -8.47
N CYS A 482 0.63 15.44 -7.75
CA CYS A 482 0.72 16.91 -7.64
C CYS A 482 1.95 17.33 -6.82
N GLU A 483 2.20 16.64 -5.71
CA GLU A 483 3.31 16.92 -4.79
C GLU A 483 4.68 16.70 -5.43
N ASN A 484 4.81 15.79 -6.38
CA ASN A 484 6.06 15.61 -7.12
C ASN A 484 6.56 16.89 -7.79
N CYS A 485 5.64 17.74 -8.24
CA CYS A 485 5.98 19.07 -8.75
C CYS A 485 5.86 20.15 -7.67
N HIS A 486 4.76 20.15 -6.91
CA HIS A 486 4.44 21.22 -5.97
C HIS A 486 5.32 21.26 -4.72
N ASN A 487 6.00 20.16 -4.38
CA ASN A 487 6.98 20.13 -3.28
C ASN A 487 8.38 20.53 -3.75
N THR A 488 8.58 20.84 -5.03
CA THR A 488 9.84 21.37 -5.53
C THR A 488 9.85 22.88 -5.37
N GLU A 489 11.00 23.45 -4.98
CA GLU A 489 11.14 24.91 -4.83
C GLU A 489 10.84 25.67 -6.14
N ALA A 490 11.03 25.03 -7.29
CA ALA A 490 10.77 25.62 -8.60
C ALA A 490 9.29 26.00 -8.82
N VAL A 491 8.33 25.29 -8.19
CA VAL A 491 6.91 25.54 -8.35
C VAL A 491 6.45 26.78 -7.58
N HIS A 492 7.15 27.15 -6.54
CA HIS A 492 6.86 28.34 -5.76
C HIS A 492 7.42 29.64 -6.37
N VAL A 493 8.12 29.51 -7.49
CA VAL A 493 8.65 30.67 -8.20
C VAL A 493 7.55 31.27 -9.07
N PRO A 494 7.31 32.60 -8.96
CA PRO A 494 6.39 33.30 -9.87
C PRO A 494 6.86 33.12 -11.32
N HIS A 495 6.04 32.50 -12.16
CA HIS A 495 6.36 32.30 -13.58
C HIS A 495 6.12 33.52 -14.44
N ASP A 496 5.47 34.54 -13.89
CA ASP A 496 5.06 35.74 -14.64
C ASP A 496 6.27 36.53 -15.21
N ASP A 497 7.40 36.51 -14.48
CA ASP A 497 8.63 37.16 -14.92
C ASP A 497 9.76 36.16 -15.25
N MET A 498 9.42 34.88 -15.41
CA MET A 498 10.41 33.80 -15.53
C MET A 498 11.36 33.97 -16.71
N VAL A 499 10.88 34.51 -17.83
CA VAL A 499 11.71 34.73 -19.02
C VAL A 499 12.90 35.65 -18.73
N TYR A 500 12.73 36.64 -17.84
CA TYR A 500 13.76 37.60 -17.49
C TYR A 500 14.59 37.19 -16.28
N ASN A 501 14.00 36.45 -15.36
CA ASN A 501 14.59 36.16 -14.04
C ASN A 501 14.99 34.71 -13.80
N HIS A 502 14.74 33.78 -14.78
CA HIS A 502 14.99 32.36 -14.57
C HIS A 502 16.46 32.00 -14.24
N GLY A 503 17.41 32.80 -14.72
CA GLY A 503 18.83 32.59 -14.39
C GLY A 503 19.14 32.77 -12.90
N ALA A 504 18.46 33.70 -12.22
CA ALA A 504 18.58 33.86 -10.77
C ALA A 504 17.94 32.69 -10.01
N VAL A 505 16.79 32.24 -10.49
CA VAL A 505 16.07 31.10 -9.92
C VAL A 505 16.88 29.81 -10.09
N LEU A 506 17.39 29.55 -11.28
CA LEU A 506 18.26 28.39 -11.57
C LEU A 506 19.48 28.33 -10.64
N ARG A 507 20.08 29.45 -10.31
CA ARG A 507 21.21 29.49 -9.35
C ARG A 507 20.80 29.06 -7.94
N ASN A 508 19.55 29.32 -7.54
CA ASN A 508 19.05 29.01 -6.21
C ASN A 508 18.53 27.57 -6.09
N VAL A 509 17.76 27.11 -7.11
CA VAL A 509 17.06 25.81 -7.03
C VAL A 509 17.68 24.71 -7.90
N GLY A 510 18.56 25.06 -8.82
CA GLY A 510 19.18 24.15 -9.78
C GLY A 510 18.30 23.81 -10.98
N ALA A 511 18.93 23.49 -12.11
CA ALA A 511 18.24 23.16 -13.36
C ALA A 511 17.37 21.88 -13.23
N GLN A 512 17.76 20.96 -12.36
CA GLN A 512 17.02 19.73 -12.13
C GLN A 512 15.61 19.97 -11.58
N ALA A 513 15.41 21.02 -10.77
CA ALA A 513 14.10 21.38 -10.27
C ALA A 513 13.13 21.79 -11.41
N CYS A 514 13.66 22.41 -12.47
CA CYS A 514 12.88 22.77 -13.65
C CYS A 514 12.57 21.56 -14.55
N ALA A 515 13.46 20.57 -14.56
CA ALA A 515 13.35 19.37 -15.40
C ALA A 515 12.15 18.47 -15.02
N TYR A 516 11.58 18.61 -13.83
CA TYR A 516 10.34 17.93 -13.46
C TYR A 516 9.15 18.35 -14.32
N CYS A 517 9.12 19.60 -14.78
CA CYS A 517 8.01 20.17 -15.55
C CYS A 517 8.42 20.50 -16.99
N HIS A 518 9.68 20.86 -17.23
CA HIS A 518 10.20 21.27 -18.52
C HIS A 518 11.17 20.21 -19.06
N GLN A 519 10.89 19.69 -20.24
CA GLN A 519 11.83 18.79 -20.91
C GLN A 519 13.03 19.58 -21.48
N GLN A 520 14.19 18.94 -21.54
CA GLN A 520 15.42 19.56 -22.08
C GLN A 520 15.26 20.28 -23.42
N PRO A 521 14.49 19.77 -24.41
CA PRO A 521 14.23 20.47 -25.66
C PRO A 521 13.55 21.85 -25.50
N TYR A 522 12.83 22.05 -24.40
CA TYR A 522 12.22 23.35 -24.11
C TYR A 522 13.26 24.42 -23.77
N CYS A 523 14.23 24.06 -22.95
CA CYS A 523 15.36 24.94 -22.61
C CYS A 523 16.25 25.23 -23.82
N ALA A 524 16.45 24.20 -24.67
CA ALA A 524 17.25 24.31 -25.90
C ALA A 524 16.68 25.28 -26.95
N GLN A 525 15.38 25.59 -26.92
CA GLN A 525 14.81 26.58 -27.84
C GLN A 525 15.41 27.98 -27.67
N CYS A 526 15.80 28.35 -26.45
CA CYS A 526 16.45 29.63 -26.17
C CYS A 526 17.95 29.48 -25.91
N HIS A 527 18.39 28.33 -25.35
CA HIS A 527 19.77 28.03 -25.01
C HIS A 527 20.54 27.30 -26.13
N ALA A 528 20.02 27.22 -27.32
CA ALA A 528 20.75 26.71 -28.49
C ALA A 528 21.90 27.63 -28.97
N ASN A 529 22.01 28.84 -28.39
CA ASN A 529 23.10 29.74 -28.68
C ASN A 529 24.33 29.37 -27.82
N PRO A 530 25.52 29.09 -28.41
CA PRO A 530 26.71 28.68 -27.69
C PRO A 530 27.25 29.73 -26.68
N VAL A 531 26.69 30.91 -26.62
CA VAL A 531 27.03 31.96 -25.65
C VAL A 531 26.33 31.79 -24.30
N LEU A 532 25.31 30.95 -24.21
CA LEU A 532 24.59 30.72 -22.95
C LEU A 532 25.10 29.43 -22.27
N PRO A 533 25.38 29.45 -20.96
CA PRO A 533 25.82 28.24 -20.26
C PRO A 533 24.72 27.17 -20.30
N ASP A 534 25.15 25.93 -20.51
CA ASP A 534 24.24 24.77 -20.44
C ASP A 534 23.64 24.68 -19.01
N PRO A 535 22.32 24.86 -18.86
CA PRO A 535 21.69 24.79 -17.54
C PRO A 535 21.72 23.39 -16.92
N PHE A 536 22.07 22.34 -17.70
CA PHE A 536 22.17 20.96 -17.27
C PHE A 536 23.64 20.46 -17.11
N ALA A 537 24.62 21.35 -17.28
CA ALA A 537 26.01 20.98 -17.02
C ALA A 537 26.19 20.52 -15.56
N PRO A 538 26.91 19.42 -15.30
CA PRO A 538 27.13 18.95 -13.94
C PRO A 538 27.75 20.04 -13.08
N SER A 539 27.14 20.27 -11.89
CA SER A 539 27.63 21.24 -10.90
C SER A 539 29.04 20.84 -10.45
N GLY A 540 30.05 21.49 -10.97
CA GLY A 540 31.45 21.18 -10.70
C GLY A 540 32.41 21.60 -11.81
N ALA A 541 31.92 21.96 -12.98
CA ALA A 541 32.79 22.64 -13.96
C ALA A 541 33.09 24.07 -13.46
N PRO A 542 34.35 24.49 -13.26
CA PRO A 542 34.62 25.85 -12.91
C PRO A 542 34.10 26.75 -14.04
N ALA A 543 33.27 27.73 -13.66
CA ALA A 543 32.89 28.79 -14.56
C ALA A 543 34.17 29.39 -15.14
N SER A 544 34.38 29.24 -16.43
CA SER A 544 35.41 29.96 -17.14
C SER A 544 35.08 31.44 -16.98
N SER A 545 35.83 32.12 -16.14
CA SER A 545 35.78 33.58 -15.97
C SER A 545 35.97 34.21 -17.34
N PRO A 546 35.13 35.17 -17.74
CA PRO A 546 35.46 35.98 -18.92
C PRO A 546 36.75 36.70 -18.62
N ASP A 547 37.73 36.50 -19.48
CA ASP A 547 39.02 37.15 -19.43
C ASP A 547 38.79 38.67 -19.54
N GLU A 548 38.99 39.38 -18.43
CA GLU A 548 39.03 40.83 -18.37
C GLU A 548 40.37 41.29 -18.93
N THR A 549 40.59 41.21 -20.24
CA THR A 549 41.66 41.95 -20.91
C THR A 549 41.32 42.22 -22.35
N SER A 550 40.57 43.30 -22.57
CA SER A 550 40.76 44.17 -23.74
C SER A 550 40.10 45.51 -23.48
N GLY A 551 40.93 46.45 -23.08
CA GLY A 551 40.61 47.86 -22.99
C GLY A 551 40.20 48.45 -24.34
N PRO A 552 39.52 49.58 -24.33
CA PRO A 552 38.91 50.16 -25.52
C PRO A 552 39.98 50.69 -26.49
N THR A 553 40.11 50.04 -27.64
CA THR A 553 40.79 50.64 -28.77
C THR A 553 39.86 51.59 -29.48
N SER A 554 40.31 52.84 -29.43
CA SER A 554 39.73 54.02 -30.11
C SER A 554 39.49 53.79 -31.61
N SER A 555 38.32 54.12 -32.08
CA SER A 555 37.94 54.25 -33.49
C SER A 555 38.78 55.36 -34.16
N PRO A 556 39.22 55.19 -35.40
CA PRO A 556 39.57 56.31 -36.26
C PRO A 556 38.35 56.71 -37.08
N GLY A 557 38.02 58.00 -37.05
CA GLY A 557 36.97 58.63 -37.79
C GLY A 557 37.22 58.70 -39.31
N PRO A 558 36.18 58.99 -40.06
CA PRO A 558 36.24 59.02 -41.52
C PRO A 558 36.75 60.41 -42.01
N GLY A 559 37.55 60.36 -43.04
CA GLY A 559 37.88 61.48 -43.86
C GLY A 559 38.71 61.08 -45.08
N PRO A 560 38.71 61.87 -46.08
CA PRO A 560 37.60 62.58 -46.75
C PRO A 560 37.05 61.88 -47.98
#